data_5d3364445f08cd65bfa2541b3d529923
#
_entry.id   5d3364445f08cd65bfa2541b3d529923
#
_cell.length_a   1.000
_cell.length_b   1.000
_cell.length_c   1.000
_cell.angle_alpha   90.00
_cell.angle_beta   90.00
_cell.angle_gamma   90.00
#
_symmetry.space_group_name_H-M   'P 1'
#
loop_
_entity.id
_entity.type
_entity.pdbx_description
1 polymer ?
#
loop_
_entity_poly.entity_id
_entity_poly.type
_entity_poly.pdbx_seq_one_letter_code
_entity_poly.pdbx_strand_id
1 'polypeptide(L)'
;TDIDGNFVLKLTSSKATLVFKYLGYNEITHQVKGSNTIDLGEVKMSPDAIGLGEVSVIASIIKSDRQTPIPISNVKLAKIEEKIGNLEFPELLKSVPSVYVTRESGGYGDSRINMRGFDSSNLGVLINGVPINGMENGKVYWSNWSGLSDVSQFIQVQRGLGASALGISSVGGTMNMVTKSTEAQKGGSAYFGIGNDGFRKYSVSFSTGLMDNGWAITFMGALNTGDGYVKGTNYEGWTYFGNISKVINDHHKLSLTAFGAPQWHNQRSTMHYIEDYKNSPDGGRFNNGYGYINGEAVGSGYGYNYYHKPQVSLNHYWTIDDKSTLTTSLYGSMATGGGRRARGAMSNWLTIDNNTGRPKDGAMMTPDGLFDYERAMAANAASQNGSQVIFTNAVNDHDWYGMLSSYKNHLTENLTLTGGVDLRYYKGYHTEEIDDLLGGEFYLQTSPLAFQTKNQLLKVGDKFNYYSIGEIFWGGVFAQAEYNTDKWSGFLSASLTEEAYRYDDRGGTDSRSS
;
A
#
# COMPACT_ATOMS: atom_id res chain seq x y z
N THR A 1 -0.15 -27.02 22.34
CA THR A 1 -0.94 -27.77 21.35
C THR A 1 -0.09 -28.05 20.12
N ASP A 2 -0.30 -29.19 19.47
CA ASP A 2 0.29 -29.50 18.20
C ASP A 2 -0.46 -28.78 17.04
N ILE A 3 -0.02 -29.00 15.79
CA ILE A 3 -0.59 -28.36 14.60
C ILE A 3 -2.05 -28.78 14.33
N ASP A 4 -2.46 -29.94 14.84
CA ASP A 4 -3.82 -30.48 14.71
C ASP A 4 -4.72 -30.07 15.86
N GLY A 5 -4.19 -29.32 16.85
CA GLY A 5 -4.91 -28.86 18.03
C GLY A 5 -4.91 -29.83 19.21
N ASN A 6 -4.21 -30.98 19.13
CA ASN A 6 -4.12 -31.91 20.24
C ASN A 6 -3.19 -31.37 21.34
N PHE A 7 -3.52 -31.67 22.59
CA PHE A 7 -2.70 -31.28 23.74
C PHE A 7 -2.66 -32.35 24.80
N VAL A 8 -1.56 -32.40 25.52
CA VAL A 8 -1.39 -33.20 26.74
C VAL A 8 -0.79 -32.31 27.82
N LEU A 9 -1.47 -32.22 28.95
CA LEU A 9 -1.03 -31.42 30.09
C LEU A 9 -0.83 -32.29 31.33
N LYS A 10 0.35 -32.24 31.94
CA LYS A 10 0.61 -32.85 33.23
C LYS A 10 0.23 -31.88 34.34
N LEU A 11 -0.70 -32.31 35.20
CA LEU A 11 -1.12 -31.55 36.37
C LEU A 11 -0.39 -32.02 37.61
N THR A 12 -0.01 -31.10 38.48
CA THR A 12 0.64 -31.37 39.76
C THR A 12 -0.34 -31.53 40.93
N SER A 13 -1.65 -31.32 40.65
CA SER A 13 -2.73 -31.38 41.63
C SER A 13 -3.87 -32.26 41.12
N SER A 14 -4.54 -32.97 42.02
CA SER A 14 -5.74 -33.76 41.70
C SER A 14 -6.98 -32.90 41.41
N LYS A 15 -6.90 -31.58 41.58
CA LYS A 15 -7.93 -30.63 41.21
C LYS A 15 -7.25 -29.46 40.52
N ALA A 16 -7.69 -29.14 39.31
CA ALA A 16 -7.19 -27.99 38.56
C ALA A 16 -8.30 -27.35 37.73
N THR A 17 -8.15 -26.06 37.46
CA THR A 17 -8.97 -25.33 36.49
C THR A 17 -8.12 -25.12 35.25
N LEU A 18 -8.53 -25.73 34.13
CA LEU A 18 -7.91 -25.56 32.83
C LEU A 18 -8.59 -24.39 32.13
N VAL A 19 -7.79 -23.48 31.64
CA VAL A 19 -8.27 -22.33 30.89
C VAL A 19 -7.75 -22.47 29.45
N PHE A 20 -8.67 -22.57 28.50
CA PHE A 20 -8.37 -22.59 27.07
C PHE A 20 -8.50 -21.20 26.51
N LYS A 21 -7.40 -20.67 25.99
CA LYS A 21 -7.34 -19.35 25.32
C LYS A 21 -6.83 -19.54 23.93
N TYR A 22 -7.54 -19.01 22.97
CA TYR A 22 -7.10 -18.91 21.59
C TYR A 22 -7.55 -17.58 21.01
N LEU A 23 -6.69 -16.96 20.20
CA LEU A 23 -6.96 -15.64 19.63
C LEU A 23 -8.24 -15.67 18.78
N GLY A 24 -9.19 -14.78 19.08
CA GLY A 24 -10.48 -14.69 18.39
C GLY A 24 -11.53 -15.71 18.86
N TYR A 25 -11.31 -16.33 20.03
CA TYR A 25 -12.29 -17.24 20.65
C TYR A 25 -12.51 -16.88 22.11
N ASN A 26 -13.75 -17.10 22.57
CA ASN A 26 -14.09 -16.96 23.98
C ASN A 26 -13.29 -17.93 24.83
N GLU A 27 -12.79 -17.46 25.95
CA GLU A 27 -12.10 -18.28 26.93
C GLU A 27 -13.05 -19.36 27.47
N ILE A 28 -12.61 -20.62 27.48
CA ILE A 28 -13.35 -21.73 28.07
C ILE A 28 -12.61 -22.21 29.31
N THR A 29 -13.36 -22.40 30.38
CA THR A 29 -12.84 -22.91 31.64
C THR A 29 -13.39 -24.31 31.92
N HIS A 30 -12.50 -25.29 32.07
CA HIS A 30 -12.85 -26.65 32.49
C HIS A 30 -12.26 -26.97 33.87
N GLN A 31 -13.11 -27.42 34.80
CA GLN A 31 -12.64 -27.94 36.09
C GLN A 31 -12.40 -29.43 35.97
N VAL A 32 -11.18 -29.86 36.23
CA VAL A 32 -10.79 -31.26 36.27
C VAL A 32 -10.54 -31.72 37.70
N LYS A 33 -11.05 -32.89 38.04
CA LYS A 33 -10.87 -33.55 39.35
C LYS A 33 -10.56 -35.01 39.08
N GLY A 34 -9.47 -35.51 39.60
CA GLY A 34 -9.08 -36.93 39.50
C GLY A 34 -7.59 -37.15 39.69
N SER A 35 -7.18 -38.41 39.86
CA SER A 35 -5.78 -38.82 40.02
C SER A 35 -5.21 -39.57 38.80
N ASN A 36 -6.02 -39.82 37.78
CA ASN A 36 -5.66 -40.59 36.58
C ASN A 36 -5.75 -39.71 35.33
N THR A 37 -5.35 -40.26 34.18
CA THR A 37 -5.53 -39.62 32.90
C THR A 37 -7.00 -39.30 32.64
N ILE A 38 -7.29 -38.04 32.35
CA ILE A 38 -8.62 -37.54 32.04
C ILE A 38 -8.61 -37.15 30.57
N ASP A 39 -9.47 -37.76 29.77
CA ASP A 39 -9.72 -37.35 28.40
C ASP A 39 -10.87 -36.33 28.40
N LEU A 40 -10.59 -35.13 27.90
CA LEU A 40 -11.59 -34.05 27.77
C LEU A 40 -12.37 -34.12 26.46
N GLY A 41 -11.99 -35.06 25.58
CA GLY A 41 -12.54 -35.10 24.23
C GLY A 41 -12.27 -33.81 23.45
N GLU A 42 -13.17 -33.46 22.55
CA GLU A 42 -13.06 -32.25 21.74
C GLU A 42 -13.58 -31.02 22.52
N VAL A 43 -12.68 -30.07 22.81
CA VAL A 43 -13.04 -28.80 23.45
C VAL A 43 -13.34 -27.77 22.36
N LYS A 44 -14.63 -27.54 22.08
CA LYS A 44 -15.08 -26.57 21.04
C LYS A 44 -15.12 -25.16 21.61
N MET A 45 -14.21 -24.33 21.18
CA MET A 45 -14.22 -22.92 21.51
C MET A 45 -15.19 -22.14 20.59
N SER A 46 -16.02 -21.29 21.19
CA SER A 46 -16.87 -20.37 20.41
C SER A 46 -16.06 -19.15 19.99
N PRO A 47 -16.23 -18.64 18.76
CA PRO A 47 -15.59 -17.40 18.35
C PRO A 47 -15.93 -16.26 19.31
N ASP A 48 -14.92 -15.48 19.68
CA ASP A 48 -15.11 -14.27 20.49
C ASP A 48 -15.77 -13.18 19.62
N ALA A 49 -17.05 -12.90 19.90
CA ALA A 49 -17.81 -11.90 19.16
C ALA A 49 -17.27 -10.47 19.34
N ILE A 50 -16.51 -10.21 20.43
CA ILE A 50 -15.95 -8.88 20.68
C ILE A 50 -14.68 -8.70 19.84
N GLY A 51 -13.80 -9.70 19.74
CA GLY A 51 -12.60 -9.64 18.93
C GLY A 51 -12.86 -9.71 17.42
N LEU A 52 -13.85 -10.49 17.00
CA LEU A 52 -14.30 -10.55 15.60
C LEU A 52 -15.19 -9.36 15.21
N GLY A 53 -15.77 -8.65 16.18
CA GLY A 53 -16.68 -7.51 15.94
C GLY A 53 -16.01 -6.40 15.15
N GLU A 54 -14.79 -6.00 15.49
CA GLU A 54 -14.04 -4.96 14.77
C GLU A 54 -13.75 -5.37 13.33
N VAL A 55 -13.27 -6.58 13.16
CA VAL A 55 -12.90 -7.12 11.87
C VAL A 55 -14.14 -7.44 11.02
N SER A 56 -15.21 -7.97 11.62
CA SER A 56 -16.43 -8.29 10.87
C SER A 56 -17.26 -7.06 10.49
N VAL A 57 -17.13 -5.96 11.22
CA VAL A 57 -17.83 -4.71 10.90
C VAL A 57 -17.10 -3.94 9.80
N ILE A 58 -15.76 -3.87 9.85
CA ILE A 58 -14.97 -3.14 8.83
C ILE A 58 -14.98 -3.86 7.47
N ALA A 59 -15.03 -5.18 7.44
CA ALA A 59 -14.75 -5.94 6.25
C ALA A 59 -15.91 -6.80 5.75
N SER A 60 -17.11 -6.77 6.34
CA SER A 60 -18.14 -7.79 6.04
C SER A 60 -17.53 -9.20 6.06
N ILE A 61 -16.82 -9.56 7.14
CA ILE A 61 -16.14 -10.83 7.20
C ILE A 61 -17.16 -11.94 7.18
N ILE A 62 -17.17 -12.61 6.07
CA ILE A 62 -17.97 -13.77 5.84
C ILE A 62 -17.41 -14.89 6.70
N LYS A 63 -18.15 -15.32 7.70
CA LYS A 63 -17.73 -16.25 8.76
C LYS A 63 -17.32 -17.65 8.28
N SER A 64 -17.61 -18.01 7.02
CA SER A 64 -17.34 -19.37 6.54
C SER A 64 -17.15 -19.40 5.02
N ASP A 65 -16.04 -19.96 4.56
CA ASP A 65 -15.72 -20.19 3.14
C ASP A 65 -16.79 -20.99 2.38
N ARG A 66 -17.62 -21.75 3.09
CA ARG A 66 -18.65 -22.62 2.50
C ARG A 66 -20.05 -22.00 2.44
N GLN A 67 -20.28 -20.90 3.12
CA GLN A 67 -21.60 -20.26 3.18
C GLN A 67 -21.77 -19.08 2.24
N THR A 68 -20.71 -18.72 1.49
CA THR A 68 -20.76 -17.60 0.58
C THR A 68 -20.57 -18.05 -0.86
N PRO A 69 -21.37 -17.50 -1.78
CA PRO A 69 -21.24 -17.79 -3.20
C PRO A 69 -19.98 -17.14 -3.84
N ILE A 70 -19.17 -16.45 -3.05
CA ILE A 70 -18.01 -15.67 -3.49
C ILE A 70 -16.74 -16.32 -2.98
N PRO A 71 -15.73 -16.54 -3.87
CA PRO A 71 -14.46 -17.13 -3.44
C PRO A 71 -13.64 -16.11 -2.65
N ILE A 72 -13.46 -16.39 -1.36
CA ILE A 72 -12.65 -15.60 -0.43
C ILE A 72 -11.44 -16.40 -0.01
N SER A 73 -10.32 -15.73 0.21
CA SER A 73 -9.11 -16.28 0.80
C SER A 73 -8.62 -15.35 1.91
N ASN A 74 -8.33 -15.94 3.07
CA ASN A 74 -7.78 -15.23 4.21
C ASN A 74 -6.32 -15.64 4.42
N VAL A 75 -5.40 -14.68 4.39
CA VAL A 75 -3.99 -14.88 4.74
C VAL A 75 -3.83 -14.46 6.19
N LYS A 76 -3.65 -15.43 7.09
CA LYS A 76 -3.54 -15.21 8.54
C LYS A 76 -2.15 -14.69 8.91
N LEU A 77 -2.05 -14.02 10.08
CA LEU A 77 -0.81 -13.46 10.64
C LEU A 77 0.35 -14.45 10.64
N ALA A 78 0.16 -15.67 11.12
CA ALA A 78 1.22 -16.68 11.16
C ALA A 78 1.84 -16.96 9.77
N LYS A 79 1.02 -16.98 8.71
CA LYS A 79 1.51 -17.15 7.34
C LYS A 79 2.18 -15.89 6.79
N ILE A 80 1.77 -14.71 7.25
CA ILE A 80 2.43 -13.45 6.94
C ILE A 80 3.82 -13.45 7.57
N GLU A 81 3.91 -13.71 8.87
CA GLU A 81 5.18 -13.73 9.63
C GLU A 81 6.17 -14.78 9.11
N GLU A 82 5.69 -15.95 8.70
CA GLU A 82 6.52 -17.00 8.10
C GLU A 82 7.16 -16.56 6.77
N LYS A 83 6.45 -15.78 5.96
CA LYS A 83 6.84 -15.46 4.58
C LYS A 83 7.42 -14.08 4.39
N ILE A 84 7.21 -13.15 5.33
CA ILE A 84 7.49 -11.73 5.12
C ILE A 84 8.94 -11.46 4.75
N GLY A 85 9.92 -12.06 5.43
CA GLY A 85 11.35 -11.95 5.11
C GLY A 85 11.74 -10.66 4.42
N ASN A 86 12.21 -10.78 3.17
CA ASN A 86 12.53 -9.69 2.26
C ASN A 86 11.42 -9.45 1.20
N LEU A 87 10.25 -10.09 1.34
CA LEU A 87 9.17 -9.96 0.38
C LEU A 87 8.43 -8.62 0.57
N GLU A 88 8.02 -8.04 -0.54
CA GLU A 88 7.06 -6.95 -0.54
C GLU A 88 5.65 -7.46 -0.25
N PHE A 89 4.77 -6.57 0.24
CA PHE A 89 3.39 -6.93 0.57
C PHE A 89 2.68 -7.71 -0.54
N PRO A 90 2.72 -7.30 -1.84
CA PRO A 90 2.09 -8.06 -2.91
C PRO A 90 2.57 -9.49 -3.04
N GLU A 91 3.83 -9.75 -2.77
CA GLU A 91 4.44 -11.08 -2.94
C GLU A 91 3.91 -12.10 -1.93
N LEU A 92 3.40 -11.66 -0.78
CA LEU A 92 2.73 -12.53 0.18
C LEU A 92 1.48 -13.20 -0.41
N LEU A 93 0.89 -12.57 -1.43
CA LEU A 93 -0.33 -13.04 -2.09
C LEU A 93 -0.06 -14.00 -3.25
N LYS A 94 1.18 -14.31 -3.61
CA LYS A 94 1.54 -15.27 -4.68
C LYS A 94 0.90 -16.65 -4.51
N SER A 95 0.59 -17.05 -3.27
CA SER A 95 -0.06 -18.33 -2.98
C SER A 95 -1.58 -18.28 -2.98
N VAL A 96 -2.18 -17.11 -3.21
CA VAL A 96 -3.64 -16.94 -3.29
C VAL A 96 -4.09 -17.32 -4.70
N PRO A 97 -5.06 -18.23 -4.86
CA PRO A 97 -5.55 -18.61 -6.19
C PRO A 97 -6.04 -17.40 -7.00
N SER A 98 -5.74 -17.38 -8.30
CA SER A 98 -6.10 -16.31 -9.25
C SER A 98 -5.46 -14.95 -8.99
N VAL A 99 -4.47 -14.86 -8.09
CA VAL A 99 -3.64 -13.68 -7.88
C VAL A 99 -2.28 -13.90 -8.52
N TYR A 100 -1.89 -12.98 -9.39
CA TYR A 100 -0.59 -12.98 -10.07
C TYR A 100 0.18 -11.74 -9.63
N VAL A 101 1.43 -11.95 -9.19
CA VAL A 101 2.30 -10.89 -8.69
C VAL A 101 3.63 -10.91 -9.41
N THR A 102 4.06 -9.74 -9.88
CA THR A 102 5.38 -9.52 -10.50
C THR A 102 6.12 -8.39 -9.83
N ARG A 103 7.44 -8.43 -9.89
CA ARG A 103 8.32 -7.26 -9.71
C ARG A 103 8.74 -6.79 -11.09
N GLU A 104 8.31 -5.61 -11.51
CA GLU A 104 8.49 -5.19 -12.90
C GLU A 104 9.91 -4.77 -13.23
N SER A 105 10.47 -3.78 -12.53
CA SER A 105 11.84 -3.31 -12.79
C SER A 105 12.91 -4.09 -12.03
N GLY A 106 12.49 -4.99 -11.14
CA GLY A 106 13.37 -5.69 -10.20
C GLY A 106 13.85 -4.82 -9.03
N GLY A 107 13.32 -3.59 -8.93
CA GLY A 107 13.61 -2.64 -7.86
C GLY A 107 12.65 -2.74 -6.68
N TYR A 108 12.86 -1.85 -5.71
CA TYR A 108 12.03 -1.71 -4.53
C TYR A 108 10.69 -1.04 -4.85
N GLY A 109 9.59 -1.59 -4.33
CA GLY A 109 8.26 -1.00 -4.44
C GLY A 109 7.58 -1.15 -5.81
N ASP A 110 8.19 -1.88 -6.74
CA ASP A 110 7.71 -2.03 -8.12
C ASP A 110 6.80 -3.25 -8.32
N SER A 111 6.35 -3.87 -7.24
CA SER A 111 5.44 -5.01 -7.34
C SER A 111 4.11 -4.61 -7.94
N ARG A 112 3.57 -5.47 -8.81
CA ARG A 112 2.20 -5.36 -9.34
C ARG A 112 1.37 -6.57 -8.97
N ILE A 113 0.09 -6.33 -8.78
CA ILE A 113 -0.91 -7.37 -8.53
C ILE A 113 -1.92 -7.35 -9.66
N ASN A 114 -2.15 -8.54 -10.23
CA ASN A 114 -3.27 -8.80 -11.10
C ASN A 114 -4.15 -9.87 -10.46
N MET A 115 -5.46 -9.68 -10.49
CA MET A 115 -6.43 -10.65 -10.01
C MET A 115 -7.40 -10.99 -11.11
N ARG A 116 -7.48 -12.27 -11.49
CA ARG A 116 -8.29 -12.73 -12.64
C ARG A 116 -7.99 -11.96 -13.95
N GLY A 117 -6.75 -11.51 -14.14
CA GLY A 117 -6.34 -10.72 -15.30
C GLY A 117 -6.58 -9.21 -15.18
N PHE A 118 -7.27 -8.73 -14.14
CA PHE A 118 -7.47 -7.31 -13.87
C PHE A 118 -6.31 -6.74 -13.07
N ASP A 119 -5.84 -5.56 -13.44
CA ASP A 119 -4.79 -4.82 -12.74
C ASP A 119 -5.33 -4.08 -11.49
N SER A 120 -4.44 -3.43 -10.74
CA SER A 120 -4.77 -2.78 -9.48
C SER A 120 -5.81 -1.65 -9.61
N SER A 121 -5.99 -1.04 -10.79
CA SER A 121 -7.00 0.00 -11.01
C SER A 121 -8.44 -0.56 -11.04
N ASN A 122 -8.56 -1.86 -11.25
CA ASN A 122 -9.82 -2.59 -11.26
C ASN A 122 -10.04 -3.43 -10.00
N LEU A 123 -9.21 -3.23 -8.98
CA LEU A 123 -9.29 -3.91 -7.68
C LEU A 123 -9.59 -2.88 -6.59
N GLY A 124 -10.51 -3.19 -5.70
CA GLY A 124 -10.69 -2.42 -4.48
C GLY A 124 -9.62 -2.83 -3.46
N VAL A 125 -8.74 -1.91 -3.08
CA VAL A 125 -7.70 -2.16 -2.08
C VAL A 125 -7.97 -1.29 -0.86
N LEU A 126 -8.06 -1.94 0.31
CA LEU A 126 -8.49 -1.29 1.55
C LEU A 126 -7.53 -1.59 2.71
N ILE A 127 -7.39 -0.63 3.59
CA ILE A 127 -6.79 -0.81 4.93
C ILE A 127 -7.87 -0.49 5.96
N ASN A 128 -8.20 -1.48 6.80
CA ASN A 128 -9.30 -1.37 7.78
C ASN A 128 -10.62 -0.88 7.16
N GLY A 129 -10.92 -1.32 5.94
CA GLY A 129 -12.11 -0.91 5.20
C GLY A 129 -11.99 0.45 4.48
N VAL A 130 -10.94 1.23 4.72
CA VAL A 130 -10.69 2.52 4.06
C VAL A 130 -9.99 2.28 2.72
N PRO A 131 -10.52 2.77 1.60
CA PRO A 131 -9.90 2.63 0.28
C PRO A 131 -8.57 3.38 0.18
N ILE A 132 -7.59 2.77 -0.50
CA ILE A 132 -6.27 3.37 -0.72
C ILE A 132 -5.91 3.56 -2.20
N ASN A 133 -6.78 3.13 -3.10
CA ASN A 133 -6.63 3.39 -4.53
C ASN A 133 -6.58 4.89 -4.81
N GLY A 134 -5.68 5.31 -5.68
CA GLY A 134 -5.57 6.73 -6.08
C GLY A 134 -6.88 7.25 -6.68
N MET A 135 -7.32 8.42 -6.24
CA MET A 135 -8.59 9.02 -6.67
C MET A 135 -8.59 9.41 -8.16
N GLU A 136 -7.43 9.73 -8.73
CA GLU A 136 -7.31 10.18 -10.12
C GLU A 136 -7.16 9.03 -11.12
N ASN A 137 -6.54 7.91 -10.72
CA ASN A 137 -6.17 6.85 -11.67
C ASN A 137 -6.52 5.43 -11.19
N GLY A 138 -7.10 5.28 -10.01
CA GLY A 138 -7.48 3.99 -9.42
C GLY A 138 -6.31 3.08 -9.02
N LYS A 139 -5.06 3.48 -9.24
CA LYS A 139 -3.88 2.62 -9.03
C LYS A 139 -3.42 2.62 -7.57
N VAL A 140 -2.76 1.53 -7.20
CA VAL A 140 -2.04 1.42 -5.92
C VAL A 140 -0.54 1.30 -6.21
N TYR A 141 0.24 2.22 -5.65
CA TYR A 141 1.71 2.22 -5.71
C TYR A 141 2.24 1.62 -4.41
N TRP A 142 2.74 0.39 -4.49
CA TRP A 142 3.05 -0.41 -3.30
C TRP A 142 4.25 0.09 -2.50
N SER A 143 5.15 0.87 -3.11
CA SER A 143 6.22 1.58 -2.40
C SER A 143 5.69 2.49 -1.30
N ASN A 144 4.50 3.09 -1.48
CA ASN A 144 3.87 3.96 -0.48
C ASN A 144 3.30 3.20 0.72
N TRP A 145 3.25 1.88 0.65
CA TRP A 145 2.68 0.97 1.64
C TRP A 145 3.68 -0.08 2.12
N SER A 146 4.97 0.24 2.02
CA SER A 146 6.04 -0.60 2.55
C SER A 146 5.83 -0.83 4.05
N GLY A 147 6.07 -2.07 4.50
CA GLY A 147 5.84 -2.45 5.90
C GLY A 147 4.38 -2.66 6.30
N LEU A 148 3.41 -2.52 5.38
CA LEU A 148 2.01 -2.82 5.67
C LEU A 148 1.82 -4.28 6.13
N SER A 149 2.62 -5.19 5.59
CA SER A 149 2.65 -6.59 6.03
C SER A 149 3.05 -6.78 7.50
N ASP A 150 3.96 -5.95 8.01
CA ASP A 150 4.45 -6.06 9.40
C ASP A 150 3.37 -5.67 10.44
N VAL A 151 2.43 -4.83 10.03
CA VAL A 151 1.34 -4.35 10.89
C VAL A 151 0.00 -5.06 10.63
N SER A 152 -0.06 -5.91 9.59
CA SER A 152 -1.29 -6.64 9.25
C SER A 152 -1.56 -7.77 10.22
N GLN A 153 -2.81 -7.87 10.69
CA GLN A 153 -3.32 -8.99 11.47
C GLN A 153 -3.78 -10.14 10.54
N PHE A 154 -4.43 -9.77 9.44
CA PHE A 154 -4.75 -10.68 8.35
C PHE A 154 -5.05 -9.88 7.07
N ILE A 155 -5.03 -10.60 5.94
CA ILE A 155 -5.37 -10.04 4.63
C ILE A 155 -6.52 -10.86 4.08
N GLN A 156 -7.62 -10.22 3.77
CA GLN A 156 -8.76 -10.84 3.09
C GLN A 156 -8.72 -10.51 1.61
N VAL A 157 -8.80 -11.53 0.77
CA VAL A 157 -8.84 -11.41 -0.69
C VAL A 157 -10.13 -12.02 -1.19
N GLN A 158 -10.98 -11.18 -1.75
CA GLN A 158 -12.23 -11.56 -2.41
C GLN A 158 -12.04 -11.44 -3.92
N ARG A 159 -12.36 -12.50 -4.66
CA ARG A 159 -12.06 -12.61 -6.08
C ARG A 159 -13.32 -12.44 -6.94
N GLY A 160 -13.26 -11.47 -7.87
CA GLY A 160 -14.36 -11.17 -8.80
C GLY A 160 -15.38 -10.21 -8.23
N LEU A 161 -16.44 -9.97 -9.00
CA LEU A 161 -17.60 -9.19 -8.59
C LEU A 161 -18.15 -9.78 -7.31
N GLY A 162 -17.94 -9.09 -6.23
CA GLY A 162 -18.30 -9.56 -4.93
C GLY A 162 -19.37 -8.70 -4.27
N ALA A 163 -20.00 -9.25 -3.25
CA ALA A 163 -20.75 -8.49 -2.27
C ALA A 163 -19.77 -7.60 -1.49
N SER A 164 -19.20 -6.60 -2.16
CA SER A 164 -18.56 -5.53 -1.44
C SER A 164 -19.68 -4.70 -0.81
N ALA A 165 -19.83 -4.82 0.49
CA ALA A 165 -20.68 -3.91 1.27
C ALA A 165 -20.12 -2.48 1.29
N LEU A 166 -19.19 -2.19 0.39
CA LEU A 166 -18.52 -0.91 0.21
C LEU A 166 -18.85 -0.42 -1.19
N GLY A 167 -19.20 0.84 -1.34
CA GLY A 167 -19.50 1.48 -2.63
C GLY A 167 -18.31 1.59 -3.60
N ILE A 168 -17.41 0.60 -3.60
CA ILE A 168 -16.22 0.59 -4.43
C ILE A 168 -16.46 -0.29 -5.64
N SER A 169 -16.39 0.30 -6.82
CA SER A 169 -16.40 -0.46 -8.07
C SER A 169 -15.10 -1.25 -8.20
N SER A 170 -15.17 -2.59 -8.12
CA SER A 170 -14.02 -3.46 -8.32
C SER A 170 -14.44 -4.73 -9.06
N VAL A 171 -14.18 -4.76 -10.36
CA VAL A 171 -14.54 -5.89 -11.23
C VAL A 171 -13.65 -7.11 -10.96
N GLY A 172 -12.38 -6.88 -10.71
CA GLY A 172 -11.39 -7.94 -10.44
C GLY A 172 -11.54 -8.57 -9.06
N GLY A 173 -11.98 -7.81 -8.08
CA GLY A 173 -12.12 -8.24 -6.70
C GLY A 173 -11.69 -7.18 -5.69
N THR A 174 -11.68 -7.54 -4.41
CA THR A 174 -11.25 -6.66 -3.33
C THR A 174 -10.18 -7.31 -2.46
N MET A 175 -9.28 -6.48 -1.93
CA MET A 175 -8.32 -6.86 -0.90
C MET A 175 -8.48 -5.93 0.29
N ASN A 176 -8.65 -6.48 1.47
CA ASN A 176 -8.71 -5.70 2.70
C ASN A 176 -7.63 -6.17 3.68
N MET A 177 -6.76 -5.26 4.05
CA MET A 177 -5.74 -5.46 5.07
C MET A 177 -6.28 -4.96 6.40
N VAL A 178 -6.35 -5.85 7.37
CA VAL A 178 -6.75 -5.50 8.72
C VAL A 178 -5.51 -5.41 9.59
N THR A 179 -5.30 -4.25 10.21
CA THR A 179 -4.13 -3.98 11.03
C THR A 179 -4.33 -4.41 12.46
N LYS A 180 -3.23 -4.59 13.19
CA LYS A 180 -3.22 -4.91 14.62
C LYS A 180 -3.91 -3.79 15.43
N SER A 181 -4.85 -4.15 16.29
CA SER A 181 -5.60 -3.22 17.16
C SER A 181 -5.80 -3.78 18.56
N THR A 182 -7.01 -3.68 19.13
CA THR A 182 -7.35 -4.22 20.47
C THR A 182 -7.12 -5.72 20.63
N GLU A 183 -7.06 -6.46 19.53
CA GLU A 183 -6.82 -7.91 19.49
C GLU A 183 -5.33 -8.26 19.52
N ALA A 184 -4.44 -7.28 19.39
CA ALA A 184 -3.01 -7.53 19.51
C ALA A 184 -2.66 -8.05 20.90
N GLN A 185 -1.91 -9.14 20.96
CA GLN A 185 -1.45 -9.68 22.24
C GLN A 185 -0.48 -8.71 22.91
N LYS A 186 -0.54 -8.62 24.24
CA LYS A 186 0.45 -7.88 25.02
C LYS A 186 1.85 -8.44 24.79
N GLY A 187 2.77 -7.58 24.40
CA GLY A 187 4.15 -7.98 24.16
C GLY A 187 4.89 -7.02 23.25
N GLY A 188 6.09 -7.41 22.89
CA GLY A 188 6.91 -6.69 21.92
C GLY A 188 7.75 -7.66 21.10
N SER A 189 8.17 -7.22 19.93
CA SER A 189 9.09 -7.96 19.08
C SER A 189 10.14 -7.03 18.50
N ALA A 190 11.34 -7.58 18.29
CA ALA A 190 12.38 -6.96 17.51
C ALA A 190 12.81 -7.94 16.42
N TYR A 191 12.94 -7.44 15.21
CA TYR A 191 13.34 -8.21 14.04
C TYR A 191 14.56 -7.57 13.40
N PHE A 192 15.51 -8.40 13.01
CA PHE A 192 16.64 -8.04 12.19
C PHE A 192 16.77 -9.03 11.04
N GLY A 193 16.84 -8.53 9.82
CA GLY A 193 17.00 -9.34 8.61
C GLY A 193 18.13 -8.82 7.73
N ILE A 194 18.87 -9.73 7.13
CA ILE A 194 19.88 -9.46 6.09
C ILE A 194 19.61 -10.35 4.89
N GLY A 195 20.03 -9.91 3.73
CA GLY A 195 19.85 -10.67 2.49
C GLY A 195 20.81 -10.25 1.38
N ASN A 196 20.56 -10.75 0.19
CA ASN A 196 21.32 -10.41 -1.00
C ASN A 196 21.20 -8.92 -1.33
N ASP A 197 22.15 -8.42 -2.11
CA ASP A 197 22.14 -7.06 -2.66
C ASP A 197 21.99 -5.98 -1.56
N GLY A 198 22.72 -6.15 -0.46
CA GLY A 198 22.76 -5.18 0.64
C GLY A 198 21.47 -5.09 1.47
N PHE A 199 20.50 -6.00 1.27
CA PHE A 199 19.25 -5.97 2.02
C PHE A 199 19.47 -6.01 3.52
N ARG A 200 18.85 -5.06 4.23
CA ARG A 200 18.82 -4.99 5.70
C ARG A 200 17.44 -4.52 6.12
N LYS A 201 16.87 -5.21 7.09
CA LYS A 201 15.59 -4.83 7.70
C LYS A 201 15.73 -4.82 9.22
N TYR A 202 15.27 -3.75 9.82
CA TYR A 202 15.16 -3.59 11.27
C TYR A 202 13.71 -3.27 11.58
N SER A 203 13.10 -3.94 12.54
CA SER A 203 11.79 -3.53 13.02
C SER A 203 11.65 -3.77 14.50
N VAL A 204 10.87 -2.92 15.14
CA VAL A 204 10.46 -3.06 16.54
C VAL A 204 8.97 -2.83 16.63
N SER A 205 8.28 -3.65 17.42
CA SER A 205 6.87 -3.48 17.72
C SER A 205 6.60 -3.66 19.20
N PHE A 206 5.55 -3.02 19.66
CA PHE A 206 5.08 -3.10 21.03
C PHE A 206 3.57 -3.00 21.07
N SER A 207 2.92 -3.82 21.91
CA SER A 207 1.50 -3.76 22.19
C SER A 207 1.22 -3.94 23.67
N THR A 208 0.33 -3.13 24.21
CA THR A 208 -0.16 -3.32 25.59
C THR A 208 -1.14 -4.48 25.70
N GLY A 209 -1.70 -4.96 24.58
CA GLY A 209 -2.95 -5.70 24.58
C GLY A 209 -4.10 -4.82 25.09
N LEU A 210 -5.29 -5.41 25.21
CA LEU A 210 -6.41 -4.75 25.86
C LEU A 210 -6.19 -4.74 27.39
N MET A 211 -6.12 -3.53 27.95
CA MET A 211 -5.94 -3.32 29.39
C MET A 211 -7.30 -3.30 30.11
N ASP A 212 -7.31 -3.58 31.40
CA ASP A 212 -8.54 -3.62 32.24
C ASP A 212 -9.36 -2.33 32.21
N ASN A 213 -8.70 -1.19 31.97
CA ASN A 213 -9.34 0.11 31.80
C ASN A 213 -9.90 0.33 30.38
N GLY A 214 -9.88 -0.68 29.51
CA GLY A 214 -10.43 -0.65 28.15
C GLY A 214 -9.55 0.04 27.11
N TRP A 215 -8.32 0.45 27.42
CA TRP A 215 -7.36 0.95 26.44
C TRP A 215 -6.53 -0.18 25.81
N ALA A 216 -6.19 0.01 24.54
CA ALA A 216 -5.18 -0.79 23.85
C ALA A 216 -4.31 0.11 23.01
N ILE A 217 -2.99 -0.08 23.06
CA ILE A 217 -2.00 0.74 22.36
C ILE A 217 -1.02 -0.19 21.64
N THR A 218 -0.82 0.03 20.36
CA THR A 218 0.16 -0.71 19.55
C THR A 218 1.01 0.27 18.76
N PHE A 219 2.33 0.08 18.79
CA PHE A 219 3.29 0.80 17.97
C PHE A 219 4.17 -0.16 17.19
N MET A 220 4.59 0.28 16.00
CA MET A 220 5.63 -0.38 15.23
C MET A 220 6.44 0.65 14.46
N GLY A 221 7.76 0.44 14.40
CA GLY A 221 8.68 1.15 13.54
C GLY A 221 9.58 0.18 12.80
N ALA A 222 9.86 0.46 11.52
CA ALA A 222 10.79 -0.34 10.73
C ALA A 222 11.64 0.54 9.80
N LEU A 223 12.83 0.04 9.49
CA LEU A 223 13.72 0.54 8.45
C LEU A 223 14.09 -0.62 7.52
N ASN A 224 13.97 -0.39 6.22
CA ASN A 224 14.31 -1.33 5.18
C ASN A 224 15.25 -0.66 4.18
N THR A 225 16.45 -1.20 3.98
CA THR A 225 17.44 -0.64 3.05
C THR A 225 18.04 -1.73 2.18
N GLY A 226 18.56 -1.36 1.02
CA GLY A 226 19.27 -2.26 0.13
C GLY A 226 19.89 -1.56 -1.07
N ASP A 227 20.83 -2.23 -1.72
CA ASP A 227 21.48 -1.76 -2.95
C ASP A 227 20.62 -2.10 -4.19
N GLY A 228 19.71 -3.08 -4.05
CA GLY A 228 18.90 -3.61 -5.13
C GLY A 228 19.65 -4.57 -6.05
N TYR A 229 18.90 -5.49 -6.68
CA TYR A 229 19.48 -6.45 -7.64
C TYR A 229 20.04 -5.77 -8.88
N VAL A 230 19.36 -4.77 -9.40
CA VAL A 230 19.77 -3.97 -10.56
C VAL A 230 20.74 -2.89 -10.09
N LYS A 231 21.82 -2.62 -10.85
CA LYS A 231 22.78 -1.58 -10.49
C LYS A 231 22.14 -0.21 -10.36
N GLY A 232 22.48 0.51 -9.28
CA GLY A 232 21.99 1.84 -8.99
C GLY A 232 20.52 1.90 -8.61
N THR A 233 19.92 0.80 -8.13
CA THR A 233 18.54 0.77 -7.63
C THR A 233 18.47 0.68 -6.10
N ASN A 234 19.41 1.32 -5.45
CA ASN A 234 19.42 1.42 -3.99
C ASN A 234 18.20 2.15 -3.45
N TYR A 235 17.82 1.79 -2.24
CA TYR A 235 16.61 2.29 -1.61
C TYR A 235 16.73 2.39 -0.09
N GLU A 236 15.89 3.25 0.47
CA GLU A 236 15.63 3.33 1.90
C GLU A 236 14.13 3.58 2.12
N GLY A 237 13.51 2.76 2.94
CA GLY A 237 12.11 2.87 3.31
C GLY A 237 11.95 2.75 4.81
N TRP A 238 11.25 3.72 5.40
CA TRP A 238 10.83 3.71 6.79
C TRP A 238 9.38 3.27 6.87
N THR A 239 8.98 2.73 8.00
CA THR A 239 7.58 2.45 8.30
C THR A 239 7.32 2.86 9.73
N TYR A 240 6.21 3.53 9.95
CA TYR A 240 5.68 3.76 11.27
C TYR A 240 4.20 3.40 11.32
N PHE A 241 3.79 2.85 12.43
CA PHE A 241 2.42 2.50 12.71
C PHE A 241 2.10 2.81 14.17
N GLY A 242 0.93 3.36 14.41
CA GLY A 242 0.37 3.56 15.74
C GLY A 242 -1.13 3.28 15.72
N ASN A 243 -1.58 2.51 16.71
CA ASN A 243 -2.99 2.33 16.99
C ASN A 243 -3.25 2.62 18.47
N ILE A 244 -4.22 3.46 18.74
CA ILE A 244 -4.73 3.74 20.09
C ILE A 244 -6.22 3.48 20.06
N SER A 245 -6.67 2.48 20.80
CA SER A 245 -8.07 2.09 20.87
C SER A 245 -8.61 2.18 22.28
N LYS A 246 -9.89 2.47 22.39
CA LYS A 246 -10.62 2.56 23.66
C LYS A 246 -11.97 1.86 23.54
N VAL A 247 -12.16 0.81 24.32
CA VAL A 247 -13.47 0.25 24.62
C VAL A 247 -14.08 1.17 25.68
N ILE A 248 -15.10 1.94 25.32
CA ILE A 248 -15.77 2.90 26.22
C ILE A 248 -16.75 2.16 27.13
N ASN A 249 -17.54 1.26 26.51
CA ASN A 249 -18.50 0.36 27.14
C ASN A 249 -18.84 -0.76 26.16
N ASP A 250 -19.81 -1.62 26.49
CA ASP A 250 -20.23 -2.76 25.66
C ASP A 250 -20.83 -2.36 24.31
N HIS A 251 -21.21 -1.11 24.16
CA HIS A 251 -21.80 -0.58 22.92
C HIS A 251 -20.86 0.24 22.06
N HIS A 252 -19.83 0.87 22.65
CA HIS A 252 -19.00 1.84 21.96
C HIS A 252 -17.52 1.57 22.06
N LYS A 253 -16.85 1.54 20.92
CA LYS A 253 -15.40 1.45 20.79
C LYS A 253 -14.90 2.52 19.83
N LEU A 254 -13.78 3.16 20.17
CA LEU A 254 -13.04 4.08 19.30
C LEU A 254 -11.66 3.50 18.99
N SER A 255 -11.18 3.72 17.77
CA SER A 255 -9.84 3.31 17.34
C SER A 255 -9.23 4.38 16.45
N LEU A 256 -8.14 4.98 16.90
CA LEU A 256 -7.32 5.91 16.12
C LEU A 256 -6.12 5.14 15.59
N THR A 257 -5.97 5.13 14.27
CA THR A 257 -4.87 4.46 13.58
C THR A 257 -4.10 5.46 12.73
N ALA A 258 -2.78 5.43 12.82
CA ALA A 258 -1.87 6.17 11.96
C ALA A 258 -0.87 5.21 11.31
N PHE A 259 -0.67 5.32 10.02
CA PHE A 259 0.29 4.54 9.25
C PHE A 259 0.99 5.45 8.25
N GLY A 260 2.30 5.22 8.05
CA GLY A 260 3.05 5.88 6.99
C GLY A 260 4.32 5.12 6.66
N ALA A 261 4.72 5.21 5.39
CA ALA A 261 5.90 4.55 4.83
C ALA A 261 6.71 5.53 3.98
N PRO A 262 7.37 6.54 4.59
CA PRO A 262 8.26 7.42 3.83
C PRO A 262 9.40 6.61 3.24
N GLN A 263 9.66 6.82 1.95
CA GLN A 263 10.67 6.07 1.22
C GLN A 263 11.30 6.90 0.12
N TRP A 264 12.51 6.52 -0.27
CA TRP A 264 13.10 6.86 -1.54
C TRP A 264 13.74 5.62 -2.17
N HIS A 265 13.75 5.57 -3.48
CA HIS A 265 14.41 4.52 -4.22
C HIS A 265 14.79 4.97 -5.61
N ASN A 266 15.81 4.34 -6.15
CA ASN A 266 16.18 4.48 -7.54
C ASN A 266 15.59 3.33 -8.35
N GLN A 267 15.25 3.61 -9.60
CA GLN A 267 14.58 2.66 -10.51
C GLN A 267 15.35 2.49 -11.80
N ARG A 268 15.22 1.33 -12.41
CA ARG A 268 15.50 1.15 -13.83
C ARG A 268 14.21 1.42 -14.60
N SER A 269 14.07 2.65 -15.13
CA SER A 269 12.84 3.09 -15.78
C SER A 269 12.75 2.69 -17.26
N THR A 270 13.86 2.24 -17.86
CA THR A 270 13.96 1.94 -19.29
C THR A 270 13.92 0.43 -19.53
N MET A 271 13.10 0.00 -20.49
CA MET A 271 13.14 -1.35 -21.02
C MET A 271 14.27 -1.48 -22.04
N HIS A 272 14.93 -2.64 -22.02
CA HIS A 272 16.04 -2.98 -22.90
C HIS A 272 15.73 -4.26 -23.67
N TYR A 273 16.40 -4.46 -24.82
CA TYR A 273 16.38 -5.72 -25.50
C TYR A 273 17.18 -6.78 -24.74
N ILE A 274 16.85 -8.05 -24.93
CA ILE A 274 17.56 -9.17 -24.29
C ILE A 274 19.05 -9.16 -24.68
N GLU A 275 19.37 -8.71 -25.90
CA GLU A 275 20.76 -8.58 -26.36
C GLU A 275 21.57 -7.54 -25.56
N ASP A 276 20.95 -6.45 -25.16
CA ASP A 276 21.62 -5.43 -24.35
C ASP A 276 22.08 -6.00 -23.00
N TYR A 277 21.22 -6.81 -22.37
CA TYR A 277 21.59 -7.53 -21.15
C TYR A 277 22.67 -8.58 -21.37
N LYS A 278 22.64 -9.29 -22.51
CA LYS A 278 23.68 -10.29 -22.84
C LYS A 278 25.03 -9.67 -23.15
N ASN A 279 25.05 -8.49 -23.77
CA ASN A 279 26.27 -7.79 -24.19
C ASN A 279 26.84 -6.90 -23.08
N SER A 280 26.03 -6.53 -22.08
CA SER A 280 26.51 -5.77 -20.94
C SER A 280 27.36 -6.66 -20.00
N PRO A 281 28.50 -6.17 -19.47
CA PRO A 281 29.24 -6.88 -18.45
C PRO A 281 28.43 -7.12 -17.16
N ASP A 282 27.37 -6.34 -16.95
CA ASP A 282 26.47 -6.44 -15.81
C ASP A 282 25.33 -7.44 -15.99
N GLY A 283 25.13 -7.94 -17.22
CA GLY A 283 24.07 -8.90 -17.51
C GLY A 283 22.69 -8.38 -17.08
N GLY A 284 21.93 -9.20 -16.37
CA GLY A 284 20.59 -8.82 -15.86
C GLY A 284 20.58 -7.65 -14.87
N ARG A 285 21.74 -7.28 -14.32
CA ARG A 285 21.91 -6.12 -13.42
C ARG A 285 22.08 -4.80 -14.15
N PHE A 286 22.19 -4.81 -15.47
CA PHE A 286 22.39 -3.63 -16.30
C PHE A 286 21.29 -2.58 -16.07
N ASN A 287 21.71 -1.32 -15.95
CA ASN A 287 20.86 -0.15 -15.82
C ASN A 287 21.50 1.02 -16.54
N ASN A 288 20.91 1.48 -17.64
CA ASN A 288 21.43 2.59 -18.43
C ASN A 288 21.40 3.95 -17.74
N GLY A 289 20.60 4.10 -16.67
CA GLY A 289 20.57 5.32 -15.85
C GLY A 289 21.67 5.39 -14.80
N TYR A 290 22.39 4.29 -14.60
CA TYR A 290 23.56 4.22 -13.74
C TYR A 290 24.76 4.87 -14.44
N GLY A 291 25.70 5.42 -13.69
CA GLY A 291 26.92 6.01 -14.25
C GLY A 291 27.89 6.48 -13.17
N TYR A 292 28.83 7.33 -13.57
CA TYR A 292 29.90 7.79 -12.71
C TYR A 292 30.08 9.31 -12.82
N ILE A 293 30.48 9.93 -11.70
CA ILE A 293 30.97 11.31 -11.63
C ILE A 293 32.30 11.28 -10.88
N ASN A 294 33.38 11.75 -11.50
CA ASN A 294 34.74 11.71 -10.95
C ASN A 294 35.17 10.30 -10.46
N GLY A 295 34.72 9.26 -11.17
CA GLY A 295 34.97 7.87 -10.82
C GLY A 295 34.13 7.31 -9.67
N GLU A 296 33.28 8.12 -9.04
CA GLU A 296 32.33 7.67 -8.04
C GLU A 296 31.01 7.27 -8.68
N ALA A 297 30.48 6.14 -8.26
CA ALA A 297 29.22 5.63 -8.78
C ALA A 297 28.04 6.52 -8.38
N VAL A 298 27.24 6.92 -9.37
CA VAL A 298 25.98 7.61 -9.19
C VAL A 298 24.87 6.62 -9.52
N GLY A 299 23.91 6.45 -8.64
CA GLY A 299 22.75 5.60 -8.89
C GLY A 299 21.98 6.04 -10.14
N SER A 300 20.84 5.46 -10.41
CA SER A 300 20.02 5.84 -11.56
C SER A 300 19.44 7.25 -11.36
N GLY A 301 20.30 8.28 -11.48
CA GLY A 301 20.01 9.65 -11.09
C GLY A 301 18.67 10.19 -11.62
N TYR A 302 18.30 9.88 -12.87
CA TYR A 302 17.01 10.25 -13.43
C TYR A 302 15.85 9.33 -13.00
N GLY A 303 16.13 8.17 -12.43
CA GLY A 303 15.13 7.20 -11.94
C GLY A 303 14.83 7.34 -10.45
N TYR A 304 15.29 8.40 -9.79
CA TYR A 304 15.01 8.64 -8.37
C TYR A 304 13.53 8.90 -8.14
N ASN A 305 12.96 8.20 -7.16
CA ASN A 305 11.59 8.36 -6.71
C ASN A 305 11.57 8.47 -5.18
N TYR A 306 10.75 9.36 -4.66
CA TYR A 306 10.51 9.48 -3.22
C TYR A 306 9.04 9.76 -2.98
N TYR A 307 8.49 9.23 -1.90
CA TYR A 307 7.10 9.47 -1.55
C TYR A 307 6.85 9.23 -0.06
N HIS A 308 5.99 10.05 0.51
CA HIS A 308 5.43 9.86 1.83
C HIS A 308 3.92 10.09 1.78
N LYS A 309 3.14 9.03 2.02
CA LYS A 309 1.68 9.03 2.02
C LYS A 309 1.17 8.58 3.39
N PRO A 310 1.20 9.45 4.42
CA PRO A 310 0.63 9.11 5.72
C PRO A 310 -0.89 8.96 5.61
N GLN A 311 -1.44 8.02 6.36
CA GLN A 311 -2.87 7.84 6.52
C GLN A 311 -3.22 7.80 8.00
N VAL A 312 -4.20 8.62 8.39
CA VAL A 312 -4.78 8.62 9.73
C VAL A 312 -6.25 8.32 9.62
N SER A 313 -6.75 7.43 10.47
CA SER A 313 -8.18 7.12 10.53
C SER A 313 -8.68 7.04 11.97
N LEU A 314 -9.86 7.60 12.20
CA LEU A 314 -10.62 7.46 13.44
C LEU A 314 -11.85 6.61 13.14
N ASN A 315 -11.90 5.45 13.77
CA ASN A 315 -12.98 4.49 13.59
C ASN A 315 -13.84 4.44 14.86
N HIS A 316 -15.14 4.56 14.69
CA HIS A 316 -16.15 4.37 15.74
C HIS A 316 -16.96 3.14 15.44
N TYR A 317 -17.00 2.21 16.38
CA TYR A 317 -17.81 0.99 16.32
C TYR A 317 -18.92 1.12 17.36
N TRP A 318 -20.16 1.07 16.89
CA TRP A 318 -21.33 1.15 17.73
C TRP A 318 -22.19 -0.10 17.58
N THR A 319 -22.23 -0.93 18.63
CA THR A 319 -23.19 -2.02 18.78
C THR A 319 -24.46 -1.44 19.35
N ILE A 320 -25.44 -1.17 18.49
CA ILE A 320 -26.72 -0.53 18.87
C ILE A 320 -27.54 -1.49 19.74
N ASP A 321 -27.64 -2.73 19.25
CA ASP A 321 -28.27 -3.86 19.92
C ASP A 321 -27.67 -5.19 19.41
N ASP A 322 -28.22 -6.33 19.84
CA ASP A 322 -27.74 -7.67 19.46
C ASP A 322 -27.83 -7.96 17.95
N LYS A 323 -28.61 -7.17 17.21
CA LYS A 323 -28.85 -7.34 15.78
C LYS A 323 -28.24 -6.24 14.92
N SER A 324 -27.90 -5.10 15.50
CA SER A 324 -27.59 -3.88 14.77
C SER A 324 -26.24 -3.32 15.15
N THR A 325 -25.43 -3.01 14.15
CA THR A 325 -24.13 -2.34 14.33
C THR A 325 -24.01 -1.17 13.35
N LEU A 326 -23.35 -0.11 13.79
CA LEU A 326 -22.95 1.02 12.95
C LEU A 326 -21.45 1.24 13.09
N THR A 327 -20.76 1.27 11.97
CA THR A 327 -19.33 1.63 11.92
C THR A 327 -19.16 2.89 11.13
N THR A 328 -18.41 3.83 11.68
CA THR A 328 -18.07 5.08 10.99
C THR A 328 -16.57 5.29 11.05
N SER A 329 -15.95 5.50 9.89
CA SER A 329 -14.54 5.80 9.73
C SER A 329 -14.39 7.20 9.15
N LEU A 330 -13.65 8.06 9.85
CA LEU A 330 -13.15 9.32 9.32
C LEU A 330 -11.67 9.15 9.02
N TYR A 331 -11.20 9.56 7.85
CA TYR A 331 -9.81 9.38 7.48
C TYR A 331 -9.25 10.55 6.69
N GLY A 332 -7.93 10.69 6.75
CA GLY A 332 -7.22 11.70 5.98
C GLY A 332 -5.80 11.26 5.64
N SER A 333 -5.28 11.84 4.56
CA SER A 333 -3.92 11.67 4.06
C SER A 333 -3.44 12.98 3.46
N MET A 334 -2.26 13.44 3.83
CA MET A 334 -1.56 14.54 3.18
C MET A 334 -0.25 13.98 2.67
N ALA A 335 -0.14 13.82 1.36
CA ALA A 335 1.02 13.16 0.76
C ALA A 335 1.89 14.13 -0.01
N THR A 336 3.18 13.86 0.03
CA THR A 336 4.18 14.56 -0.77
C THR A 336 5.14 13.57 -1.40
N GLY A 337 5.53 13.85 -2.64
CA GLY A 337 6.51 13.04 -3.32
C GLY A 337 6.65 13.35 -4.79
N GLY A 338 7.62 12.69 -5.41
CA GLY A 338 7.91 12.93 -6.81
C GLY A 338 8.85 11.89 -7.41
N GLY A 339 9.08 12.09 -8.71
CA GLY A 339 10.00 11.25 -9.47
C GLY A 339 10.84 12.06 -10.42
N ARG A 340 12.15 11.81 -10.41
CA ARG A 340 13.13 12.51 -11.25
C ARG A 340 13.03 12.08 -12.71
N ARG A 341 13.19 13.02 -13.61
CA ARG A 341 13.20 12.82 -15.07
C ARG A 341 14.33 13.61 -15.71
N ALA A 342 14.89 13.10 -16.80
CA ALA A 342 15.83 13.85 -17.64
C ALA A 342 15.06 14.72 -18.66
N ARG A 343 15.46 15.97 -18.82
CA ARG A 343 14.86 16.94 -19.73
C ARG A 343 15.93 17.76 -20.46
N GLY A 344 15.50 18.53 -21.49
CA GLY A 344 16.36 19.41 -22.29
C GLY A 344 16.72 18.83 -23.65
N ALA A 345 17.44 19.59 -24.46
CA ALA A 345 17.75 19.25 -25.84
C ALA A 345 18.60 17.98 -25.99
N MET A 346 19.43 17.68 -25.00
CA MET A 346 20.30 16.50 -24.97
C MET A 346 19.77 15.41 -24.06
N SER A 347 18.55 15.51 -23.56
CA SER A 347 17.89 14.46 -22.78
C SER A 347 17.54 13.24 -23.63
N ASN A 348 17.70 13.34 -24.94
CA ASN A 348 17.47 12.27 -25.92
C ASN A 348 18.43 11.09 -25.83
N TRP A 349 19.33 11.07 -24.85
CA TRP A 349 20.18 9.91 -24.60
C TRP A 349 19.37 8.63 -24.35
N LEU A 350 18.11 8.75 -23.90
CA LEU A 350 17.15 7.64 -23.80
C LEU A 350 16.29 7.46 -25.05
N THR A 351 16.38 8.35 -26.05
CA THR A 351 15.56 8.22 -27.25
C THR A 351 16.04 7.02 -28.04
N ILE A 352 15.20 6.02 -28.10
CA ILE A 352 15.42 4.80 -28.86
C ILE A 352 15.00 5.04 -30.30
N ASP A 353 15.82 4.66 -31.24
CA ASP A 353 15.45 4.55 -32.63
C ASP A 353 14.44 3.41 -32.78
N ASN A 354 13.22 3.73 -33.20
CA ASN A 354 12.15 2.73 -33.33
C ASN A 354 12.43 1.64 -34.38
N ASN A 355 13.36 1.87 -35.30
CA ASN A 355 13.73 0.88 -36.31
C ASN A 355 14.79 -0.09 -35.82
N THR A 356 15.73 0.40 -35.02
CA THR A 356 16.87 -0.40 -34.54
C THR A 356 16.70 -0.84 -33.11
N GLY A 357 15.80 -0.20 -32.35
CA GLY A 357 15.61 -0.40 -30.93
C GLY A 357 16.81 -0.02 -30.06
N ARG A 358 17.75 0.76 -30.61
CA ARG A 358 18.98 1.19 -29.94
C ARG A 358 18.97 2.70 -29.72
N PRO A 359 19.78 3.21 -28.78
CA PRO A 359 19.94 4.64 -28.60
C PRO A 359 20.34 5.32 -29.91
N LYS A 360 19.72 6.48 -30.19
CA LYS A 360 20.06 7.29 -31.36
C LYS A 360 21.48 7.85 -31.25
N ASP A 361 22.09 8.11 -32.39
CA ASP A 361 23.38 8.84 -32.48
C ASP A 361 23.31 10.15 -31.69
N GLY A 362 24.37 10.45 -30.95
CA GLY A 362 24.43 11.64 -30.08
C GLY A 362 23.84 11.47 -28.68
N ALA A 363 23.30 10.30 -28.36
CA ALA A 363 22.88 9.98 -26.99
C ALA A 363 24.01 10.22 -25.97
N MET A 364 23.62 10.72 -24.77
CA MET A 364 24.56 10.93 -23.64
C MET A 364 24.86 9.60 -22.94
N MET A 365 25.53 8.71 -23.65
CA MET A 365 25.91 7.38 -23.16
C MET A 365 27.41 7.14 -23.31
N THR A 366 27.94 6.40 -22.36
CA THR A 366 29.27 5.82 -22.43
C THR A 366 29.31 4.65 -23.44
N PRO A 367 30.48 4.19 -23.92
CA PRO A 367 30.57 3.07 -24.86
C PRO A 367 29.92 1.77 -24.35
N ASP A 368 29.86 1.55 -23.03
CA ASP A 368 29.24 0.41 -22.35
C ASP A 368 27.75 0.62 -22.01
N GLY A 369 27.16 1.72 -22.51
CA GLY A 369 25.73 1.94 -22.48
C GLY A 369 25.19 2.58 -21.20
N LEU A 370 26.04 3.15 -20.36
CA LEU A 370 25.66 3.88 -19.15
C LEU A 370 25.42 5.35 -19.46
N PHE A 371 24.69 6.05 -18.60
CA PHE A 371 24.54 7.51 -18.73
C PHE A 371 25.89 8.21 -18.47
N ASP A 372 26.28 9.05 -19.40
CA ASP A 372 27.53 9.82 -19.35
C ASP A 372 27.31 11.17 -18.64
N TYR A 373 27.32 11.11 -17.30
CA TYR A 373 27.16 12.29 -16.45
C TYR A 373 28.23 13.34 -16.69
N GLU A 374 29.48 12.91 -16.87
CA GLU A 374 30.61 13.84 -17.06
C GLU A 374 30.50 14.61 -18.36
N ARG A 375 30.10 13.93 -19.43
CA ARG A 375 29.84 14.58 -20.72
C ARG A 375 28.66 15.54 -20.65
N ALA A 376 27.58 15.16 -19.94
CA ALA A 376 26.42 16.02 -19.73
C ALA A 376 26.80 17.29 -18.94
N MET A 377 27.56 17.13 -17.85
CA MET A 377 28.02 18.24 -17.03
C MET A 377 28.99 19.16 -17.79
N ALA A 378 29.93 18.59 -18.54
CA ALA A 378 30.85 19.37 -19.38
C ALA A 378 30.12 20.18 -20.48
N ALA A 379 29.12 19.55 -21.10
CA ALA A 379 28.30 20.24 -22.11
C ALA A 379 27.51 21.42 -21.51
N ASN A 380 26.94 21.22 -20.32
CA ASN A 380 26.20 22.26 -19.61
C ASN A 380 27.12 23.41 -19.17
N ALA A 381 28.28 23.09 -18.59
CA ALA A 381 29.25 24.11 -18.16
C ALA A 381 29.81 24.95 -19.32
N ALA A 382 29.97 24.36 -20.49
CA ALA A 382 30.46 25.05 -21.69
C ALA A 382 29.36 25.87 -22.42
N SER A 383 28.08 25.67 -22.07
CA SER A 383 26.97 26.28 -22.79
C SER A 383 26.67 27.69 -22.32
N GLN A 384 26.76 28.67 -23.25
CA GLN A 384 26.33 30.04 -23.00
C GLN A 384 24.79 30.21 -22.96
N ASN A 385 24.04 29.21 -23.45
CA ASN A 385 22.58 29.20 -23.49
C ASN A 385 21.95 28.44 -22.31
N GLY A 386 22.71 28.21 -21.24
CA GLY A 386 22.25 27.44 -20.09
C GLY A 386 22.38 25.93 -20.29
N SER A 387 21.91 25.18 -19.33
CA SER A 387 21.97 23.71 -19.30
C SER A 387 21.22 23.09 -20.47
N GLN A 388 21.88 22.17 -21.17
CA GLN A 388 21.33 21.43 -22.32
C GLN A 388 20.62 20.14 -21.85
N VAL A 389 21.05 19.58 -20.73
CA VAL A 389 20.42 18.45 -20.04
C VAL A 389 20.21 18.84 -18.57
N ILE A 390 19.03 18.62 -18.07
CA ILE A 390 18.68 18.88 -16.67
C ILE A 390 17.93 17.68 -16.09
N PHE A 391 17.95 17.57 -14.79
CA PHE A 391 16.97 16.76 -14.09
C PHE A 391 15.83 17.63 -13.58
N THR A 392 14.62 17.14 -13.77
CA THR A 392 13.39 17.70 -13.21
C THR A 392 12.75 16.69 -12.27
N ASN A 393 11.97 17.20 -11.34
CA ASN A 393 11.16 16.40 -10.42
C ASN A 393 9.68 16.58 -10.77
N ALA A 394 9.02 15.48 -11.12
CA ALA A 394 7.57 15.44 -11.29
C ALA A 394 6.93 15.24 -9.90
N VAL A 395 6.55 16.36 -9.28
CA VAL A 395 5.93 16.39 -7.95
C VAL A 395 4.46 16.04 -8.04
N ASN A 396 3.98 15.16 -7.13
CA ASN A 396 2.60 14.73 -7.05
C ASN A 396 2.17 14.71 -5.57
N ASP A 397 1.81 15.88 -5.07
CA ASP A 397 1.32 16.05 -3.71
C ASP A 397 -0.20 15.94 -3.68
N HIS A 398 -0.77 15.58 -2.53
CA HIS A 398 -2.22 15.61 -2.37
C HIS A 398 -2.70 15.80 -0.94
N ASP A 399 -3.92 16.34 -0.84
CA ASP A 399 -4.77 16.31 0.34
C ASP A 399 -5.98 15.42 0.05
N TRP A 400 -6.21 14.43 0.90
CA TRP A 400 -7.31 13.48 0.76
C TRP A 400 -8.02 13.28 2.10
N TYR A 401 -9.33 13.45 2.11
CA TYR A 401 -10.18 13.26 3.27
C TYR A 401 -11.40 12.42 2.92
N GLY A 402 -11.89 11.63 3.85
CA GLY A 402 -13.08 10.85 3.61
C GLY A 402 -13.81 10.42 4.87
N MET A 403 -15.05 10.01 4.64
CA MET A 403 -15.92 9.42 5.64
C MET A 403 -16.62 8.20 5.03
N LEU A 404 -16.51 7.07 5.71
CA LEU A 404 -17.25 5.85 5.39
C LEU A 404 -18.12 5.49 6.60
N SER A 405 -19.41 5.30 6.39
CA SER A 405 -20.33 4.84 7.44
C SER A 405 -21.16 3.67 6.93
N SER A 406 -21.22 2.59 7.70
CA SER A 406 -21.91 1.35 7.35
C SER A 406 -22.76 0.86 8.51
N TYR A 407 -24.06 0.74 8.26
CA TYR A 407 -25.05 0.14 9.17
C TYR A 407 -25.34 -1.29 8.73
N LYS A 408 -25.27 -2.24 9.67
CA LYS A 408 -25.60 -3.65 9.46
C LYS A 408 -26.67 -4.08 10.45
N ASN A 409 -27.68 -4.80 9.94
CA ASN A 409 -28.75 -5.34 10.76
C ASN A 409 -29.08 -6.79 10.39
N HIS A 410 -29.13 -7.66 11.38
CA HIS A 410 -29.64 -9.03 11.27
C HIS A 410 -31.14 -9.02 11.44
N LEU A 411 -31.87 -8.71 10.34
CA LEU A 411 -33.33 -8.54 10.36
C LEU A 411 -34.04 -9.82 10.82
N THR A 412 -33.54 -10.98 10.36
CA THR A 412 -33.92 -12.31 10.84
C THR A 412 -32.67 -13.17 11.02
N GLU A 413 -32.83 -14.40 11.53
CA GLU A 413 -31.73 -15.38 11.62
C GLU A 413 -31.06 -15.65 10.26
N ASN A 414 -31.82 -15.53 9.17
CA ASN A 414 -31.38 -15.83 7.82
C ASN A 414 -31.12 -14.58 6.94
N LEU A 415 -31.63 -13.42 7.31
CA LEU A 415 -31.56 -12.20 6.48
C LEU A 415 -30.76 -11.11 7.19
N THR A 416 -29.67 -10.72 6.56
CA THR A 416 -28.82 -9.58 6.97
C THR A 416 -28.92 -8.46 5.94
N LEU A 417 -29.18 -7.26 6.42
CA LEU A 417 -29.16 -6.05 5.61
C LEU A 417 -27.93 -5.21 5.99
N THR A 418 -27.23 -4.69 5.01
CA THR A 418 -26.12 -3.74 5.18
C THR A 418 -26.38 -2.56 4.26
N GLY A 419 -26.19 -1.34 4.76
CA GLY A 419 -26.28 -0.14 3.95
C GLY A 419 -25.35 0.94 4.48
N GLY A 420 -24.94 1.87 3.62
CA GLY A 420 -24.01 2.90 4.06
C GLY A 420 -23.78 4.00 3.06
N VAL A 421 -22.91 4.92 3.48
CA VAL A 421 -22.49 6.09 2.71
C VAL A 421 -20.96 6.16 2.70
N ASP A 422 -20.41 6.64 1.59
CA ASP A 422 -18.98 6.86 1.40
C ASP A 422 -18.78 8.24 0.75
N LEU A 423 -18.09 9.13 1.42
CA LEU A 423 -17.81 10.48 0.95
C LEU A 423 -16.31 10.70 0.92
N ARG A 424 -15.79 11.25 -0.19
CA ARG A 424 -14.37 11.53 -0.37
C ARG A 424 -14.16 12.89 -1.02
N TYR A 425 -13.18 13.59 -0.53
CA TYR A 425 -12.63 14.79 -1.15
C TYR A 425 -11.13 14.60 -1.37
N TYR A 426 -10.68 14.90 -2.57
CA TYR A 426 -9.29 14.80 -2.97
C TYR A 426 -8.88 16.06 -3.70
N LYS A 427 -7.67 16.53 -3.41
CA LYS A 427 -7.03 17.62 -4.12
C LYS A 427 -5.59 17.23 -4.43
N GLY A 428 -5.29 17.05 -5.71
CA GLY A 428 -3.97 16.71 -6.22
C GLY A 428 -3.25 17.94 -6.77
N TYR A 429 -1.96 18.05 -6.45
CA TYR A 429 -1.08 19.11 -6.93
C TYR A 429 -0.01 18.47 -7.80
N HIS A 430 0.04 18.85 -9.06
CA HIS A 430 0.96 18.30 -10.05
C HIS A 430 1.83 19.39 -10.61
N THR A 431 3.14 19.32 -10.33
CA THR A 431 4.13 20.23 -10.88
C THR A 431 5.32 19.46 -11.43
N GLU A 432 6.00 20.05 -12.39
CA GLU A 432 7.35 19.63 -12.73
C GLU A 432 8.28 20.79 -12.39
N GLU A 433 9.34 20.51 -11.63
CA GLU A 433 10.28 21.50 -11.09
C GLU A 433 11.70 21.12 -11.49
N ILE A 434 12.56 22.10 -11.68
CA ILE A 434 13.98 21.84 -11.92
C ILE A 434 14.61 21.30 -10.65
N ASP A 435 15.20 20.11 -10.73
CA ASP A 435 15.81 19.42 -9.60
C ASP A 435 17.34 19.52 -9.60
N ASP A 436 17.96 19.42 -10.78
CA ASP A 436 19.40 19.55 -10.94
C ASP A 436 19.74 20.11 -12.34
N LEU A 437 20.58 21.12 -12.38
CA LEU A 437 21.08 21.74 -13.61
C LEU A 437 22.29 21.00 -14.20
N LEU A 438 22.76 19.93 -13.57
CA LEU A 438 23.91 19.11 -14.00
C LEU A 438 25.12 19.96 -14.36
N GLY A 439 25.59 20.79 -13.44
CA GLY A 439 26.77 21.64 -13.58
C GLY A 439 26.58 22.93 -14.37
N GLY A 440 25.38 23.23 -14.86
CA GLY A 440 25.05 24.51 -15.46
C GLY A 440 24.54 25.53 -14.46
N GLU A 441 24.48 26.81 -14.89
CA GLU A 441 24.04 27.90 -14.01
C GLU A 441 22.53 28.16 -14.06
N PHE A 442 21.87 27.86 -15.17
CA PHE A 442 20.45 28.06 -15.40
C PHE A 442 19.94 27.18 -16.55
N TYR A 443 18.63 27.06 -16.65
CA TYR A 443 17.94 26.51 -17.83
C TYR A 443 17.18 27.63 -18.55
N LEU A 444 17.38 27.76 -19.85
CA LEU A 444 16.71 28.80 -20.68
C LEU A 444 15.30 28.32 -21.06
N GLN A 445 14.25 28.93 -20.49
CA GLN A 445 12.85 28.57 -20.71
C GLN A 445 12.34 29.15 -22.04
N THR A 446 12.33 28.34 -23.08
CA THR A 446 11.85 28.76 -24.42
C THR A 446 10.34 28.58 -24.60
N SER A 447 9.72 27.69 -23.80
CA SER A 447 8.29 27.41 -23.79
C SER A 447 7.73 27.69 -22.39
N PRO A 448 7.47 28.98 -22.06
CA PRO A 448 7.13 29.39 -20.71
C PRO A 448 5.71 28.93 -20.31
N LEU A 449 5.53 28.65 -19.04
CA LEU A 449 4.21 28.51 -18.42
C LEU A 449 3.49 29.88 -18.40
N ALA A 450 2.17 29.88 -18.23
CA ALA A 450 1.33 31.08 -18.31
C ALA A 450 1.79 32.24 -17.40
N PHE A 451 2.42 31.91 -16.28
CA PHE A 451 2.95 32.89 -15.31
C PHE A 451 4.44 33.21 -15.49
N GLN A 452 5.09 32.62 -16.48
CA GLN A 452 6.52 32.82 -16.81
C GLN A 452 6.70 33.72 -18.05
N THR A 453 7.88 34.31 -18.16
CA THR A 453 8.26 35.06 -19.36
C THR A 453 9.10 34.21 -20.30
N LYS A 454 8.98 34.47 -21.61
CA LYS A 454 9.83 33.82 -22.62
C LYS A 454 11.30 34.15 -22.35
N ASN A 455 12.16 33.14 -22.47
CA ASN A 455 13.60 33.22 -22.20
C ASN A 455 13.95 33.54 -20.72
N GLN A 456 13.05 33.24 -19.79
CA GLN A 456 13.35 33.31 -18.38
C GLN A 456 14.46 32.30 -18.04
N LEU A 457 15.38 32.72 -17.18
CA LEU A 457 16.48 31.88 -16.68
C LEU A 457 15.99 31.12 -15.44
N LEU A 458 15.66 29.85 -15.61
CA LEU A 458 15.17 29.02 -14.52
C LEU A 458 16.32 28.42 -13.69
N LYS A 459 16.10 28.33 -12.38
CA LYS A 459 17.00 27.76 -11.38
C LYS A 459 16.40 26.50 -10.76
N VAL A 460 17.17 25.78 -9.96
CA VAL A 460 16.68 24.66 -9.14
C VAL A 460 15.52 25.13 -8.27
N GLY A 461 14.43 24.38 -8.26
CA GLY A 461 13.17 24.69 -7.58
C GLY A 461 12.14 25.46 -8.42
N ASP A 462 12.54 26.02 -9.57
CA ASP A 462 11.60 26.71 -10.45
C ASP A 462 10.69 25.70 -11.18
N LYS A 463 9.43 26.11 -11.37
CA LYS A 463 8.45 25.28 -12.08
C LYS A 463 8.78 25.21 -13.57
N PHE A 464 8.63 24.01 -14.11
CA PHE A 464 8.97 23.67 -15.48
C PHE A 464 7.85 22.79 -16.07
N ASN A 465 7.60 22.94 -17.38
CA ASN A 465 6.71 22.10 -18.18
C ASN A 465 5.22 22.11 -17.81
N TYR A 466 4.80 21.90 -16.57
CA TYR A 466 3.40 21.95 -16.17
C TYR A 466 3.21 22.37 -14.70
N TYR A 467 2.03 22.92 -14.42
CA TYR A 467 1.51 23.14 -13.08
C TYR A 467 -0.01 23.06 -13.11
N SER A 468 -0.57 22.03 -12.51
CA SER A 468 -2.01 21.83 -12.46
C SER A 468 -2.48 21.37 -11.09
N ILE A 469 -3.76 21.63 -10.80
CA ILE A 469 -4.46 21.17 -9.60
C ILE A 469 -5.71 20.44 -10.05
N GLY A 470 -5.87 19.20 -9.56
CA GLY A 470 -7.07 18.41 -9.72
C GLY A 470 -7.85 18.36 -8.42
N GLU A 471 -9.16 18.61 -8.44
CA GLU A 471 -10.05 18.41 -7.31
C GLU A 471 -11.10 17.37 -7.68
N ILE A 472 -11.33 16.41 -6.79
CA ILE A 472 -12.31 15.34 -6.97
C ILE A 472 -13.19 15.29 -5.72
N PHE A 473 -14.49 15.39 -5.91
CA PHE A 473 -15.48 15.04 -4.91
C PHE A 473 -16.17 13.77 -5.35
N TRP A 474 -16.20 12.77 -4.49
CA TRP A 474 -16.85 11.49 -4.72
C TRP A 474 -17.84 11.21 -3.59
N GLY A 475 -19.08 10.89 -3.95
CA GLY A 475 -20.12 10.53 -3.02
C GLY A 475 -20.85 9.26 -3.45
N GLY A 476 -21.06 8.34 -2.52
CA GLY A 476 -21.72 7.08 -2.82
C GLY A 476 -22.63 6.60 -1.70
N VAL A 477 -23.69 5.91 -2.08
CA VAL A 477 -24.56 5.13 -1.18
C VAL A 477 -24.59 3.69 -1.67
N PHE A 478 -24.66 2.75 -0.74
CA PHE A 478 -24.71 1.33 -1.07
C PHE A 478 -25.69 0.60 -0.15
N ALA A 479 -26.24 -0.48 -0.65
CA ALA A 479 -27.08 -1.40 0.12
C ALA A 479 -26.85 -2.84 -0.33
N GLN A 480 -26.91 -3.77 0.61
CA GLN A 480 -26.78 -5.21 0.38
C GLN A 480 -27.75 -5.97 1.25
N ALA A 481 -28.40 -6.98 0.68
CA ALA A 481 -29.18 -7.97 1.38
C ALA A 481 -28.51 -9.33 1.21
N GLU A 482 -28.26 -10.02 2.32
CA GLU A 482 -27.70 -11.37 2.35
C GLU A 482 -28.72 -12.32 2.97
N TYR A 483 -29.05 -13.39 2.26
CA TYR A 483 -29.94 -14.45 2.74
C TYR A 483 -29.18 -15.76 2.83
N ASN A 484 -29.07 -16.31 4.05
CA ASN A 484 -28.31 -17.52 4.34
C ASN A 484 -29.17 -18.53 5.11
N THR A 485 -29.24 -19.75 4.59
CA THR A 485 -29.83 -20.92 5.23
C THR A 485 -28.85 -22.07 5.18
N ASP A 486 -29.17 -23.19 5.81
CA ASP A 486 -28.35 -24.40 5.76
C ASP A 486 -28.15 -24.94 4.33
N LYS A 487 -29.06 -24.63 3.41
CA LYS A 487 -29.07 -25.15 2.04
C LYS A 487 -28.82 -24.11 0.96
N TRP A 488 -29.15 -22.86 1.23
CA TRP A 488 -29.11 -21.78 0.25
C TRP A 488 -28.42 -20.56 0.81
N SER A 489 -27.53 -19.98 0.06
CA SER A 489 -26.99 -18.66 0.34
C SER A 489 -27.06 -17.79 -0.92
N GLY A 490 -27.39 -16.54 -0.75
CA GLY A 490 -27.48 -15.56 -1.83
C GLY A 490 -27.34 -14.14 -1.31
N PHE A 491 -26.98 -13.24 -2.19
CA PHE A 491 -26.96 -11.81 -1.87
C PHE A 491 -27.40 -10.98 -3.07
N LEU A 492 -27.87 -9.80 -2.77
CA LEU A 492 -28.15 -8.73 -3.73
C LEU A 492 -27.49 -7.45 -3.23
N SER A 493 -26.70 -6.81 -4.07
CA SER A 493 -26.04 -5.53 -3.77
C SER A 493 -26.41 -4.49 -4.82
N ALA A 494 -26.59 -3.26 -4.37
CA ALA A 494 -26.79 -2.09 -5.22
C ALA A 494 -25.97 -0.92 -4.66
N SER A 495 -25.40 -0.11 -5.55
CA SER A 495 -24.74 1.13 -5.19
C SER A 495 -25.02 2.21 -6.21
N LEU A 496 -25.03 3.44 -5.74
CA LEU A 496 -25.13 4.64 -6.56
C LEU A 496 -23.99 5.56 -6.15
N THR A 497 -23.19 5.99 -7.13
CA THR A 497 -22.05 6.88 -6.91
C THR A 497 -22.10 8.05 -7.87
N GLU A 498 -21.65 9.20 -7.40
CA GLU A 498 -21.47 10.42 -8.19
C GLU A 498 -20.08 10.97 -7.96
N GLU A 499 -19.43 11.39 -9.04
CA GLU A 499 -18.12 12.00 -9.02
C GLU A 499 -18.18 13.37 -9.71
N ALA A 500 -17.62 14.37 -9.05
CA ALA A 500 -17.44 15.70 -9.60
C ALA A 500 -15.95 16.04 -9.69
N TYR A 501 -15.51 16.53 -10.83
CA TYR A 501 -14.12 16.87 -11.11
C TYR A 501 -13.99 18.36 -11.39
N ARG A 502 -12.90 18.94 -10.86
CA ARG A 502 -12.44 20.27 -11.23
C ARG A 502 -10.96 20.19 -11.56
N TYR A 503 -10.59 20.74 -12.70
CA TYR A 503 -9.21 20.83 -13.14
C TYR A 503 -8.82 22.30 -13.32
N ASP A 504 -7.70 22.70 -12.72
CA ASP A 504 -7.12 24.05 -12.81
C ASP A 504 -5.72 23.94 -13.41
N ASP A 505 -5.59 24.26 -14.70
CA ASP A 505 -4.30 24.33 -15.39
C ASP A 505 -3.65 25.71 -15.20
N ARG A 506 -2.91 25.84 -14.11
CA ARG A 506 -2.15 27.06 -13.81
C ARG A 506 -0.95 27.28 -14.73
N GLY A 507 -0.47 26.22 -15.34
CA GLY A 507 0.61 26.27 -16.33
C GLY A 507 0.19 26.78 -17.68
N GLY A 508 -1.11 26.73 -18.01
CA GLY A 508 -1.65 27.10 -19.31
C GLY A 508 -1.15 26.19 -20.44
N THR A 509 -0.89 24.92 -20.12
CA THR A 509 -0.29 23.95 -21.05
C THR A 509 -1.32 23.04 -21.71
N ASP A 510 -2.54 22.96 -21.18
CA ASP A 510 -3.63 22.17 -21.73
C ASP A 510 -4.51 23.03 -22.66
N SER A 511 -4.52 22.68 -23.94
CA SER A 511 -5.37 23.34 -24.93
C SER A 511 -6.88 23.14 -24.73
N ARG A 512 -7.27 22.28 -23.78
CA ARG A 512 -8.67 22.00 -23.42
C ARG A 512 -9.19 22.88 -22.28
N SER A 513 -8.35 23.69 -21.67
CA SER A 513 -8.70 24.57 -20.54
C SER A 513 -9.20 25.97 -20.96
N SER A 514 -9.59 26.17 -22.20
CA SER A 514 -10.11 27.46 -22.75
C SER A 514 -11.63 27.41 -22.92
#